data_6485a22ff7ecf8b742172324575c34dd
#
_entry.id   6485a22ff7ecf8b742172324575c34dd
#
_cell.length_a   1.000
_cell.length_b   1.000
_cell.length_c   1.000
_cell.angle_alpha   90.00
_cell.angle_beta   90.00
_cell.angle_gamma   90.00
#
_symmetry.space_group_name_H-M   'P 1'
#
loop_
_entity.id
_entity.type
_entity.pdbx_description
1 polymer ?
#
loop_
_entity_poly.entity_id
_entity_poly.type
_entity_poly.pdbx_seq_one_letter_code
_entity_poly.pdbx_strand_id
1 'polypeptide(L)'
;AKSEVKRYQAHRNYMIALLGFNTALRAEDLLQLRVSEIKKGYVHIKENKTGKMQNFRLNKEITEEIKKYIETWNLNDYDYMFLGQYKQMNGKPYKIAITSKRAREVLQTTAEQVGIDRFGLHSLRKTFGYQYLKNGGNAETLMKMYNHSSYDITRRYTMWGSDDAEKDR
;
A
#
# COMPACT_ATOMS: atom_id res chain seq x y z
N ALA A 1 8.86 15.45 -21.67
CA ALA A 1 7.76 14.46 -21.67
C ALA A 1 8.19 13.07 -21.18
N LYS A 2 9.07 12.33 -21.91
CA LYS A 2 9.49 10.96 -21.49
C LYS A 2 10.22 10.91 -20.12
N SER A 3 11.02 11.90 -19.79
CA SER A 3 11.74 11.97 -18.50
C SER A 3 10.79 12.26 -17.34
N GLU A 4 9.79 13.09 -17.56
CA GLU A 4 8.78 13.42 -16.55
C GLU A 4 7.88 12.22 -16.22
N VAL A 5 7.47 11.46 -17.23
CA VAL A 5 6.73 10.20 -17.05
C VAL A 5 7.53 9.21 -16.22
N LYS A 6 8.83 9.05 -16.47
CA LYS A 6 9.71 8.18 -15.67
C LYS A 6 9.83 8.67 -14.22
N ARG A 7 9.97 9.98 -14.02
CA ARG A 7 10.03 10.58 -12.66
C ARG A 7 8.72 10.34 -11.90
N TYR A 8 7.58 10.56 -12.56
CA TYR A 8 6.29 10.25 -11.97
C TYR A 8 6.18 8.77 -11.56
N GLN A 9 6.51 7.86 -12.48
CA GLN A 9 6.45 6.42 -12.21
C GLN A 9 7.33 6.00 -11.04
N ALA A 10 8.55 6.53 -10.95
CA ALA A 10 9.46 6.26 -9.84
C ALA A 10 8.88 6.75 -8.50
N HIS A 11 8.38 7.98 -8.45
CA HIS A 11 7.79 8.55 -7.24
C HIS A 11 6.49 7.83 -6.85
N ARG A 12 5.64 7.49 -7.82
CA ARG A 12 4.45 6.67 -7.59
C ARG A 12 4.81 5.30 -6.97
N ASN A 13 5.81 4.63 -7.54
CA ASN A 13 6.22 3.31 -7.08
C ASN A 13 6.79 3.36 -5.65
N TYR A 14 7.57 4.40 -5.34
CA TYR A 14 8.01 4.68 -3.99
C TYR A 14 6.83 4.88 -3.03
N MET A 15 5.83 5.66 -3.40
CA MET A 15 4.66 5.91 -2.58
C MET A 15 3.79 4.67 -2.37
N ILE A 16 3.68 3.78 -3.37
CA ILE A 16 3.02 2.47 -3.21
C ILE A 16 3.73 1.64 -2.14
N ALA A 17 5.05 1.56 -2.19
CA ALA A 17 5.85 0.84 -1.20
C ALA A 17 5.72 1.48 0.19
N LEU A 18 5.88 2.81 0.28
CA LEU A 18 5.78 3.55 1.54
C LEU A 18 4.44 3.30 2.24
N LEU A 19 3.33 3.48 1.53
CA LEU A 19 1.99 3.26 2.10
C LEU A 19 1.71 1.78 2.36
N GLY A 20 2.17 0.89 1.50
CA GLY A 20 2.02 -0.55 1.69
C GLY A 20 2.74 -1.09 2.92
N PHE A 21 3.93 -0.55 3.24
CA PHE A 21 4.68 -0.92 4.45
C PHE A 21 4.14 -0.27 5.74
N ASN A 22 3.36 0.80 5.62
CA ASN A 22 2.89 1.59 6.76
C ASN A 22 1.38 1.54 6.98
N THR A 23 0.67 0.70 6.24
CA THR A 23 -0.77 0.49 6.39
C THR A 23 -1.12 -0.99 6.36
N ALA A 24 -2.25 -1.32 6.99
CA ALA A 24 -2.80 -2.67 6.92
C ALA A 24 -3.72 -2.89 5.71
N LEU A 25 -3.68 -2.02 4.71
CA LEU A 25 -4.56 -2.10 3.54
C LEU A 25 -4.26 -3.32 2.67
N ARG A 26 -5.32 -3.93 2.14
CA ARG A 26 -5.18 -4.90 1.05
C ARG A 26 -4.68 -4.20 -0.21
N ALA A 27 -3.95 -4.93 -1.04
CA ALA A 27 -3.35 -4.39 -2.26
C ALA A 27 -4.36 -3.68 -3.16
N GLU A 28 -5.54 -4.25 -3.35
CA GLU A 28 -6.60 -3.66 -4.17
C GLU A 28 -7.08 -2.33 -3.58
N ASP A 29 -7.31 -2.28 -2.26
CA ASP A 29 -7.76 -1.07 -1.57
C ASP A 29 -6.68 0.01 -1.61
N LEU A 30 -5.41 -0.36 -1.41
CA LEU A 30 -4.27 0.54 -1.52
C LEU A 30 -4.18 1.18 -2.92
N LEU A 31 -4.25 0.36 -3.97
CA LEU A 31 -4.09 0.84 -5.36
C LEU A 31 -5.30 1.65 -5.85
N GLN A 32 -6.46 1.50 -5.25
CA GLN A 32 -7.69 2.22 -5.59
C GLN A 32 -7.92 3.48 -4.75
N LEU A 33 -7.01 3.82 -3.83
CA LEU A 33 -7.12 5.04 -3.03
C LEU A 33 -7.28 6.29 -3.89
N ARG A 34 -8.24 7.12 -3.51
CA ARG A 34 -8.43 8.47 -4.04
C ARG A 34 -7.65 9.48 -3.19
N VAL A 35 -7.23 10.57 -3.80
CA VAL A 35 -6.56 11.66 -3.10
C VAL A 35 -7.40 12.17 -1.93
N SER A 36 -8.71 12.35 -2.14
CA SER A 36 -9.65 12.80 -1.09
C SER A 36 -9.70 11.90 0.15
N GLU A 37 -9.41 10.60 -0.02
CA GLU A 37 -9.49 9.60 1.04
C GLU A 37 -8.27 9.58 1.97
N ILE A 38 -7.16 10.21 1.57
CA ILE A 38 -5.88 10.09 2.28
C ILE A 38 -5.14 11.42 2.50
N LYS A 39 -5.42 12.45 1.71
CA LYS A 39 -4.66 13.73 1.71
C LYS A 39 -4.52 14.41 3.07
N LYS A 40 -5.45 14.16 3.99
CA LYS A 40 -5.45 14.74 5.35
C LYS A 40 -4.69 13.89 6.38
N GLY A 41 -4.03 12.80 5.96
CA GLY A 41 -3.39 11.86 6.87
C GLY A 41 -4.36 10.98 7.66
N TYR A 42 -5.61 10.97 7.28
CA TYR A 42 -6.66 10.10 7.82
C TYR A 42 -7.27 9.31 6.68
N VAL A 43 -7.30 7.99 6.83
CA VAL A 43 -7.88 7.08 5.85
C VAL A 43 -9.22 6.58 6.34
N HIS A 44 -10.24 6.73 5.51
CA HIS A 44 -11.59 6.24 5.76
C HIS A 44 -12.14 5.62 4.48
N ILE A 45 -12.03 4.32 4.36
CA ILE A 45 -12.44 3.58 3.17
C ILE A 45 -13.25 2.33 3.50
N LYS A 46 -14.03 1.88 2.54
CA LYS A 46 -14.70 0.59 2.58
C LYS A 46 -13.88 -0.43 1.78
N GLU A 47 -13.47 -1.51 2.43
CA GLU A 47 -12.73 -2.58 1.76
C GLU A 47 -13.57 -3.24 0.67
N ASN A 48 -12.99 -3.41 -0.52
CA ASN A 48 -13.67 -4.06 -1.64
C ASN A 48 -14.03 -5.52 -1.35
N LYS A 49 -13.10 -6.27 -0.75
CA LYS A 49 -13.29 -7.71 -0.53
C LYS A 49 -14.28 -8.03 0.58
N THR A 50 -14.27 -7.29 1.69
CA THR A 50 -15.03 -7.62 2.90
C THR A 50 -16.23 -6.72 3.13
N GLY A 51 -16.27 -5.55 2.48
CA GLY A 51 -17.26 -4.51 2.75
C GLY A 51 -17.11 -3.82 4.11
N LYS A 52 -16.09 -4.17 4.88
CA LYS A 52 -15.82 -3.57 6.20
C LYS A 52 -15.14 -2.22 6.05
N MET A 53 -15.38 -1.34 7.03
CA MET A 53 -14.73 -0.03 7.08
C MET A 53 -13.32 -0.13 7.64
N GLN A 54 -12.39 0.59 7.02
CA GLN A 54 -11.05 0.88 7.54
C GLN A 54 -10.98 2.35 7.93
N ASN A 55 -10.60 2.59 9.20
CA ASN A 55 -10.43 3.93 9.76
C ASN A 55 -9.12 3.99 10.53
N PHE A 56 -8.18 4.78 10.08
CA PHE A 56 -6.91 4.96 10.78
C PHE A 56 -6.24 6.28 10.42
N ARG A 57 -5.34 6.73 11.30
CA ARG A 57 -4.48 7.88 11.06
C ARG A 57 -3.08 7.43 10.66
N LEU A 58 -2.49 8.17 9.73
CA LEU A 58 -1.09 8.05 9.37
C LEU A 58 -0.25 8.95 10.29
N ASN A 59 1.02 8.60 10.49
CA ASN A 59 1.94 9.47 11.21
C ASN A 59 2.23 10.74 10.40
N LYS A 60 2.86 11.71 11.07
CA LYS A 60 3.13 13.02 10.49
C LYS A 60 4.04 12.93 9.26
N GLU A 61 5.09 12.16 9.35
CA GLU A 61 6.10 12.02 8.28
C GLU A 61 5.46 11.48 7.00
N ILE A 62 4.66 10.42 7.11
CA ILE A 62 3.96 9.85 5.95
C ILE A 62 2.92 10.83 5.39
N THR A 63 2.22 11.55 6.26
CA THR A 63 1.25 12.58 5.83
C THR A 63 1.93 13.70 5.04
N GLU A 64 3.10 14.15 5.45
CA GLU A 64 3.88 15.17 4.71
C GLU A 64 4.37 14.64 3.35
N GLU A 65 4.83 13.39 3.27
CA GLU A 65 5.22 12.77 1.99
C GLU A 65 4.03 12.64 1.03
N ILE A 66 2.83 12.32 1.53
CA ILE A 66 1.60 12.29 0.74
C ILE A 66 1.28 13.68 0.18
N LYS A 67 1.31 14.72 1.00
CA LYS A 67 1.06 16.09 0.57
C LYS A 67 2.04 16.52 -0.52
N LYS A 68 3.33 16.31 -0.28
CA LYS A 68 4.38 16.61 -1.26
C LYS A 68 4.19 15.89 -2.59
N TYR A 69 3.79 14.61 -2.54
CA TYR A 69 3.49 13.83 -3.74
C TYR A 69 2.30 14.43 -4.52
N ILE A 70 1.20 14.75 -3.84
CA ILE A 70 -0.01 15.34 -4.42
C ILE A 70 0.31 16.69 -5.09
N GLU A 71 1.07 17.55 -4.40
CA GLU A 71 1.48 18.86 -4.91
C GLU A 71 2.43 18.73 -6.12
N THR A 72 3.44 17.86 -6.02
CA THR A 72 4.43 17.65 -7.10
C THR A 72 3.77 17.23 -8.41
N TRP A 73 2.74 16.42 -8.33
CA TRP A 73 2.07 15.85 -9.51
C TRP A 73 0.72 16.50 -9.81
N ASN A 74 0.38 17.56 -9.10
CA ASN A 74 -0.86 18.32 -9.27
C ASN A 74 -2.10 17.41 -9.34
N LEU A 75 -2.21 16.52 -8.36
CA LEU A 75 -3.32 15.58 -8.27
C LEU A 75 -4.52 16.28 -7.61
N ASN A 76 -5.72 16.06 -8.18
CA ASN A 76 -6.96 16.57 -7.60
C ASN A 76 -7.66 15.51 -6.73
N ASP A 77 -8.63 15.94 -5.93
CA ASP A 77 -9.33 15.10 -4.95
C ASP A 77 -9.95 13.82 -5.54
N TYR A 78 -10.40 13.89 -6.79
CA TYR A 78 -11.03 12.75 -7.48
C TYR A 78 -10.04 11.85 -8.21
N ASP A 79 -8.78 12.26 -8.32
CA ASP A 79 -7.75 11.42 -8.92
C ASP A 79 -7.46 10.22 -8.02
N TYR A 80 -7.06 9.11 -8.64
CA TYR A 80 -6.41 8.03 -7.89
C TYR A 80 -5.03 8.49 -7.43
N MET A 81 -4.62 8.06 -6.23
CA MET A 81 -3.27 8.31 -5.74
C MET A 81 -2.20 7.74 -6.69
N PHE A 82 -2.44 6.57 -7.25
CA PHE A 82 -1.48 5.84 -8.08
C PHE A 82 -1.99 5.70 -9.50
N LEU A 83 -1.72 6.70 -10.32
CA LEU A 83 -2.15 6.69 -11.71
C LEU A 83 -1.34 5.69 -12.54
N GLY A 84 -2.04 4.91 -13.35
CA GLY A 84 -1.49 4.04 -14.37
C GLY A 84 -1.34 4.78 -15.69
N GLN A 85 -1.98 4.26 -16.73
CA GLN A 85 -2.03 4.88 -18.05
C GLN A 85 -3.30 5.70 -18.23
N TYR A 86 -3.20 6.73 -19.05
CA TYR A 86 -4.38 7.40 -19.56
C TYR A 86 -5.11 6.47 -20.55
N LYS A 87 -6.42 6.37 -20.39
CA LYS A 87 -7.30 5.76 -21.39
C LYS A 87 -8.16 6.83 -22.04
N GLN A 88 -8.69 6.52 -23.20
CA GLN A 88 -9.68 7.35 -23.87
C GLN A 88 -11.06 6.68 -23.82
N MET A 89 -12.06 7.46 -23.48
CA MET A 89 -13.46 7.07 -23.54
C MET A 89 -14.24 8.19 -24.23
N ASN A 90 -14.94 7.85 -25.31
CA ASN A 90 -15.65 8.83 -26.15
C ASN A 90 -14.75 10.00 -26.60
N GLY A 91 -13.51 9.69 -27.00
CA GLY A 91 -12.54 10.70 -27.46
C GLY A 91 -11.93 11.59 -26.37
N LYS A 92 -12.28 11.40 -25.09
CA LYS A 92 -11.73 12.15 -23.96
C LYS A 92 -10.77 11.30 -23.15
N PRO A 93 -9.58 11.82 -22.80
CA PRO A 93 -8.66 11.12 -21.91
C PRO A 93 -9.22 11.07 -20.50
N TYR A 94 -9.05 9.94 -19.83
CA TYR A 94 -9.36 9.79 -18.41
C TYR A 94 -8.25 9.05 -17.65
N LYS A 95 -8.07 9.43 -16.41
CA LYS A 95 -7.05 8.88 -15.52
C LYS A 95 -7.58 7.61 -14.86
N ILE A 96 -6.78 6.56 -14.86
CA ILE A 96 -7.10 5.29 -14.20
C ILE A 96 -6.02 4.93 -13.17
N ALA A 97 -6.39 4.16 -12.16
CA ALA A 97 -5.43 3.60 -11.23
C ALA A 97 -4.46 2.63 -11.92
N ILE A 98 -3.25 2.52 -11.37
CA ILE A 98 -2.33 1.45 -11.76
C ILE A 98 -2.98 0.08 -11.52
N THR A 99 -2.82 -0.85 -12.45
CA THR A 99 -3.35 -2.21 -12.28
C THR A 99 -2.53 -3.00 -11.27
N SER A 100 -3.17 -3.94 -10.57
CA SER A 100 -2.47 -4.87 -9.65
C SER A 100 -1.36 -5.66 -10.35
N LYS A 101 -1.59 -6.05 -11.61
CA LYS A 101 -0.56 -6.71 -12.43
C LYS A 101 0.68 -5.81 -12.57
N ARG A 102 0.48 -4.55 -13.00
CA ARG A 102 1.60 -3.62 -13.21
C ARG A 102 2.32 -3.26 -11.91
N ALA A 103 1.58 -3.03 -10.84
CA ALA A 103 2.16 -2.76 -9.53
C ALA A 103 3.00 -3.95 -9.01
N ARG A 104 2.52 -5.17 -9.21
CA ARG A 104 3.27 -6.39 -8.88
C ARG A 104 4.57 -6.49 -9.66
N GLU A 105 4.52 -6.33 -10.98
CA GLU A 105 5.71 -6.36 -11.84
C GLU A 105 6.78 -5.36 -11.37
N VAL A 106 6.36 -4.14 -11.08
CA VAL A 106 7.27 -3.08 -10.61
C VAL A 106 7.91 -3.45 -9.27
N LEU A 107 7.12 -3.89 -8.30
CA LEU A 107 7.62 -4.25 -6.97
C LEU A 107 8.56 -5.46 -7.05
N GLN A 108 8.21 -6.48 -7.82
CA GLN A 108 9.05 -7.66 -8.02
C GLN A 108 10.38 -7.28 -8.65
N THR A 109 10.37 -6.53 -9.75
CA THR A 109 11.61 -6.08 -10.42
C THR A 109 12.49 -5.25 -9.48
N THR A 110 11.89 -4.36 -8.68
CA THR A 110 12.64 -3.55 -7.72
C THR A 110 13.25 -4.41 -6.61
N ALA A 111 12.51 -5.38 -6.09
CA ALA A 111 12.98 -6.30 -5.07
C ALA A 111 14.14 -7.18 -5.57
N GLU A 112 14.05 -7.70 -6.78
CA GLU A 112 15.11 -8.48 -7.43
C GLU A 112 16.41 -7.69 -7.59
N GLN A 113 16.31 -6.39 -7.90
CA GLN A 113 17.48 -5.50 -8.00
C GLN A 113 18.24 -5.35 -6.67
N VAL A 114 17.61 -5.55 -5.54
CA VAL A 114 18.21 -5.51 -4.20
C VAL A 114 18.38 -6.89 -3.57
N GLY A 115 18.27 -7.96 -4.39
CA GLY A 115 18.51 -9.34 -3.96
C GLY A 115 17.38 -9.97 -3.14
N ILE A 116 16.15 -9.44 -3.23
CA ILE A 116 14.98 -10.01 -2.55
C ILE A 116 14.14 -10.80 -3.55
N ASP A 117 14.07 -12.12 -3.34
CA ASP A 117 13.25 -13.01 -4.15
C ASP A 117 11.78 -13.03 -3.68
N ARG A 118 10.86 -13.30 -4.61
CA ARG A 118 9.45 -13.58 -4.33
C ARG A 118 8.73 -12.47 -3.57
N PHE A 119 9.03 -11.21 -3.86
CA PHE A 119 8.35 -10.06 -3.29
C PHE A 119 7.15 -9.63 -4.16
N GLY A 120 6.03 -9.35 -3.53
CA GLY A 120 4.82 -8.90 -4.23
C GLY A 120 3.95 -7.97 -3.39
N LEU A 121 2.77 -7.63 -3.92
CA LEU A 121 1.84 -6.71 -3.26
C LEU A 121 1.41 -7.19 -1.85
N HIS A 122 1.19 -8.50 -1.68
CA HIS A 122 0.86 -9.05 -0.36
C HIS A 122 2.03 -8.99 0.63
N SER A 123 3.26 -8.97 0.12
CA SER A 123 4.46 -8.85 0.95
C SER A 123 4.50 -7.53 1.70
N LEU A 124 4.01 -6.44 1.10
CA LEU A 124 3.92 -5.13 1.76
C LEU A 124 3.07 -5.22 3.03
N ARG A 125 1.88 -5.76 2.92
CA ARG A 125 0.95 -5.91 4.04
C ARG A 125 1.45 -6.89 5.10
N LYS A 126 2.04 -8.00 4.69
CA LYS A 126 2.66 -8.97 5.61
C LYS A 126 3.81 -8.33 6.39
N THR A 127 4.66 -7.57 5.71
CA THR A 127 5.78 -6.84 6.33
C THR A 127 5.28 -5.82 7.35
N PHE A 128 4.21 -5.07 7.05
CA PHE A 128 3.58 -4.18 8.03
C PHE A 128 3.22 -4.94 9.30
N GLY A 129 2.50 -6.04 9.19
CA GLY A 129 2.07 -6.81 10.35
C GLY A 129 3.21 -7.42 11.13
N TYR A 130 4.20 -7.97 10.45
CA TYR A 130 5.41 -8.50 11.07
C TYR A 130 6.14 -7.40 11.87
N GLN A 131 6.40 -6.26 11.27
CA GLN A 131 7.09 -5.14 11.94
C GLN A 131 6.25 -4.56 13.08
N TYR A 132 4.94 -4.48 12.93
CA TYR A 132 4.04 -4.04 13.99
C TYR A 132 4.17 -4.92 15.24
N LEU A 133 4.13 -6.25 15.10
CA LEU A 133 4.28 -7.19 16.19
C LEU A 133 5.71 -7.18 16.77
N LYS A 134 6.73 -7.13 15.92
CA LYS A 134 8.13 -7.07 16.33
C LYS A 134 8.44 -5.83 17.16
N ASN A 135 7.79 -4.71 16.90
CA ASN A 135 7.91 -3.48 17.66
C ASN A 135 6.99 -3.41 18.90
N GLY A 136 6.44 -4.53 19.33
CA GLY A 136 5.62 -4.63 20.53
C GLY A 136 4.14 -4.27 20.31
N GLY A 137 3.68 -4.20 19.07
CA GLY A 137 2.28 -3.98 18.75
C GLY A 137 1.38 -5.11 19.24
N ASN A 138 0.15 -4.77 19.62
CA ASN A 138 -0.80 -5.74 20.15
C ASN A 138 -1.40 -6.60 19.04
N ALA A 139 -1.34 -7.93 19.19
CA ALA A 139 -1.80 -8.90 18.21
C ALA A 139 -3.30 -8.82 17.92
N GLU A 140 -4.13 -8.55 18.92
CA GLU A 140 -5.58 -8.37 18.77
C GLU A 140 -5.89 -7.10 17.95
N THR A 141 -5.14 -6.03 18.21
CA THR A 141 -5.24 -4.79 17.43
C THR A 141 -4.87 -5.03 15.98
N LEU A 142 -3.79 -5.77 15.70
CA LEU A 142 -3.40 -6.12 14.33
C LEU A 142 -4.47 -6.97 13.64
N MET A 143 -5.06 -7.92 14.36
CA MET A 143 -6.17 -8.73 13.84
C MET A 143 -7.35 -7.84 13.40
N LYS A 144 -7.68 -6.84 14.20
CA LYS A 144 -8.73 -5.85 13.87
C LYS A 144 -8.33 -4.99 12.68
N MET A 145 -7.09 -4.50 12.61
CA MET A 145 -6.58 -3.75 11.46
C MET A 145 -6.66 -4.55 10.16
N TYR A 146 -6.41 -5.85 10.22
CA TYR A 146 -6.52 -6.74 9.08
C TYR A 146 -7.95 -7.18 8.76
N ASN A 147 -8.92 -6.89 9.61
CA ASN A 147 -10.28 -7.42 9.54
C ASN A 147 -10.32 -8.96 9.48
N HIS A 148 -9.38 -9.63 10.11
CA HIS A 148 -9.35 -11.08 10.23
C HIS A 148 -10.33 -11.56 11.31
N SER A 149 -10.96 -12.72 11.08
CA SER A 149 -11.93 -13.30 12.01
C SER A 149 -11.29 -14.02 13.20
N SER A 150 -10.00 -14.38 13.10
CA SER A 150 -9.25 -15.03 14.16
C SER A 150 -7.77 -14.64 14.16
N TYR A 151 -7.12 -14.78 15.33
CA TYR A 151 -5.69 -14.53 15.47
C TYR A 151 -4.84 -15.54 14.68
N ASP A 152 -5.27 -16.78 14.56
CA ASP A 152 -4.55 -17.79 13.79
C ASP A 152 -4.39 -17.41 12.31
N ILE A 153 -5.38 -16.73 11.74
CA ILE A 153 -5.29 -16.16 10.38
C ILE A 153 -4.20 -15.07 10.36
N THR A 154 -4.21 -14.17 11.32
CA THR A 154 -3.22 -13.09 11.42
C THR A 154 -1.82 -13.66 11.59
N ARG A 155 -1.63 -14.62 12.49
CA ARG A 155 -0.36 -15.30 12.73
C ARG A 155 0.20 -15.96 11.48
N ARG A 156 -0.59 -16.76 10.79
CA ARG A 156 -0.19 -17.40 9.52
C ARG A 156 0.12 -16.37 8.43
N TYR A 157 -0.65 -15.32 8.39
CA TYR A 157 -0.46 -14.26 7.40
C TYR A 157 0.84 -13.48 7.58
N THR A 158 1.22 -13.19 8.82
CA THR A 158 2.45 -12.44 9.15
C THR A 158 3.67 -13.33 9.31
N MET A 159 3.50 -14.65 9.38
CA MET A 159 4.55 -15.62 9.70
C MET A 159 5.22 -15.35 11.06
N TRP A 160 4.51 -14.65 11.97
CA TRP A 160 5.00 -14.34 13.30
C TRP A 160 5.24 -15.62 14.13
N GLY A 161 6.42 -15.74 14.71
CA GLY A 161 6.84 -16.90 15.51
C GLY A 161 7.52 -18.01 14.69
N SER A 162 7.60 -17.93 13.35
CA SER A 162 8.42 -18.87 12.57
C SER A 162 9.91 -18.56 12.68
N ASP A 163 10.28 -17.29 12.75
CA ASP A 163 11.67 -16.84 12.89
C ASP A 163 12.18 -16.99 14.33
N ASP A 164 11.27 -16.91 15.32
CA ASP A 164 11.64 -17.10 16.74
C ASP A 164 11.93 -18.58 17.06
N ALA A 165 11.27 -19.51 16.36
CA ALA A 165 11.53 -20.93 16.51
C ALA A 165 12.90 -21.37 15.93
N GLU A 166 13.48 -20.62 15.02
CA GLU A 166 14.82 -20.89 14.47
C GLU A 166 15.96 -20.29 15.31
N LYS A 167 15.67 -19.27 16.13
CA LYS A 167 16.67 -18.67 17.03
C LYS A 167 16.91 -19.44 18.32
N ASP A 168 15.97 -20.30 18.70
CA ASP A 168 16.04 -21.15 19.91
C ASP A 168 16.54 -22.59 19.61
N ARG A 169 17.07 -22.83 18.41
CA ARG A 169 17.75 -24.08 18.02
C ARG A 169 19.23 -23.82 17.76
#